data_4b6a6f12b872dc18d9222a3e2672b9f2
#
_entry.id   4b6a6f12b872dc18d9222a3e2672b9f2
#
_cell.length_a   1.000
_cell.length_b   1.000
_cell.length_c   1.000
_cell.angle_alpha   90.00
_cell.angle_beta   90.00
_cell.angle_gamma   90.00
#
_symmetry.space_group_name_H-M   'P 1'
#
loop_
_entity.id
_entity.type
_entity.pdbx_description
1 polymer ?
#
loop_
_entity_poly.entity_id
_entity_poly.type
_entity_poly.pdbx_seq_one_letter_code
_entity_poly.pdbx_strand_id
1 'polypeptide(L)'
;MKAFSTLAIMEASVSPHVSHDMLNDGIVEARAYQLEALDEALNSSMLLVMPTAAGKTAVIWMMISEKLSGGGKAIMIAPTVGLVEQHIRSLREVLNLDDGIVSVTGQIPPAKRVEKWNGARLVVATPKVVVNDASNGVVDLSDFSVLVVDEAHHCTGDHAMDQVCDKY
;
A
#
# COMPACT_ATOMS: atom_id res chain seq x y z
N MET A 1 -12.39 15.02 2.26
CA MET A 1 -11.48 14.98 1.11
C MET A 1 -10.51 16.15 1.25
N LYS A 2 -9.37 15.92 1.90
CA LYS A 2 -8.28 16.89 1.93
C LYS A 2 -7.42 16.54 0.71
N ALA A 3 -7.58 17.32 -0.35
CA ALA A 3 -6.80 17.18 -1.57
C ALA A 3 -5.31 17.27 -1.26
N PHE A 4 -4.48 16.47 -1.95
CA PHE A 4 -3.06 16.73 -2.05
C PHE A 4 -2.91 18.20 -2.51
N SER A 5 -2.42 19.05 -1.62
CA SER A 5 -2.20 20.44 -1.93
C SER A 5 -1.06 20.52 -2.93
N THR A 6 -1.40 20.66 -4.20
CA THR A 6 -0.45 20.99 -5.25
C THR A 6 0.02 22.42 -5.00
N LEU A 7 1.06 22.60 -4.21
CA LEU A 7 1.68 23.89 -4.06
C LEU A 7 2.45 24.20 -5.35
N ALA A 8 1.83 25.09 -6.12
CA ALA A 8 2.43 25.98 -7.11
C ALA A 8 3.48 25.40 -8.05
N ILE A 9 3.05 25.09 -9.24
CA ILE A 9 3.90 25.21 -10.44
C ILE A 9 4.22 26.71 -10.61
N MET A 10 5.25 27.20 -9.98
CA MET A 10 5.95 28.45 -10.37
C MET A 10 7.39 28.39 -9.91
N GLU A 11 8.27 28.44 -10.90
CA GLU A 11 9.72 28.70 -10.89
C GLU A 11 10.68 27.55 -10.54
N ALA A 12 11.41 27.19 -11.56
CA ALA A 12 12.77 26.62 -11.66
C ALA A 12 13.38 25.96 -10.40
N SER A 13 13.64 24.65 -10.51
CA SER A 13 14.66 23.89 -9.79
C SER A 13 14.32 23.29 -8.41
N VAL A 14 13.10 23.23 -7.96
CA VAL A 14 12.73 22.44 -6.76
C VAL A 14 11.87 21.26 -7.18
N SER A 15 12.35 20.04 -6.94
CA SER A 15 11.52 18.85 -7.05
C SER A 15 10.27 19.04 -6.18
N PRO A 16 9.06 18.88 -6.72
CA PRO A 16 7.85 19.11 -5.95
C PRO A 16 7.68 18.01 -4.90
N HIS A 17 8.06 18.30 -3.66
CA HIS A 17 7.77 17.42 -2.54
C HIS A 17 6.28 17.40 -2.28
N VAL A 18 5.75 16.22 -2.05
CA VAL A 18 4.36 16.03 -1.65
C VAL A 18 4.24 16.34 -0.17
N SER A 19 3.35 17.26 0.19
CA SER A 19 2.97 17.53 1.57
C SER A 19 1.66 16.81 1.88
N HIS A 20 1.66 15.94 2.89
CA HIS A 20 0.48 15.20 3.33
C HIS A 20 0.63 14.78 4.80
N ASP A 21 -0.45 14.89 5.60
CA ASP A 21 -0.42 14.63 7.04
C ASP A 21 0.11 13.24 7.43
N MET A 22 -0.05 12.25 6.54
CA MET A 22 0.41 10.86 6.73
C MET A 22 1.77 10.56 6.10
N LEU A 23 2.46 11.56 5.54
CA LEU A 23 3.80 11.41 4.97
C LEU A 23 4.80 12.23 5.78
N ASN A 24 6.00 11.71 5.94
CA ASN A 24 7.10 12.46 6.47
C ASN A 24 7.54 13.53 5.46
N ASP A 25 7.77 14.75 5.94
CA ASP A 25 8.09 15.89 5.09
C ASP A 25 9.36 15.68 4.25
N GLY A 26 9.30 16.10 3.00
CA GLY A 26 10.44 16.12 2.10
C GLY A 26 10.92 14.76 1.58
N ILE A 27 10.20 13.66 1.87
CA ILE A 27 10.62 12.32 1.45
C ILE A 27 10.04 11.93 0.09
N VAL A 28 8.76 12.26 -0.17
CA VAL A 28 8.10 11.88 -1.41
C VAL A 28 8.11 13.03 -2.40
N GLU A 29 8.76 12.80 -3.55
CA GLU A 29 8.67 13.66 -4.72
C GLU A 29 7.67 13.06 -5.70
N ALA A 30 6.76 13.88 -6.23
CA ALA A 30 5.82 13.45 -7.25
C ALA A 30 5.93 14.28 -8.51
N ARG A 31 5.89 13.59 -9.63
CA ARG A 31 5.79 14.19 -10.96
C ARG A 31 4.32 14.23 -11.40
N ALA A 32 3.99 15.11 -12.32
CA ALA A 32 2.60 15.30 -12.79
C ALA A 32 1.91 13.98 -13.16
N TYR A 33 2.55 13.12 -13.95
CA TYR A 33 1.99 11.82 -14.33
C TYR A 33 1.75 10.85 -13.16
N GLN A 34 2.49 10.98 -12.05
CA GLN A 34 2.26 10.19 -10.84
C GLN A 34 1.04 10.68 -10.07
N LEU A 35 0.79 12.00 -10.08
CA LEU A 35 -0.40 12.59 -9.49
C LEU A 35 -1.66 12.25 -10.31
N GLU A 36 -1.56 12.24 -11.64
CA GLU A 36 -2.64 11.77 -12.52
C GLU A 36 -2.97 10.29 -12.25
N ALA A 37 -1.94 9.43 -12.17
CA ALA A 37 -2.12 8.02 -11.82
C ALA A 37 -2.73 7.84 -10.43
N LEU A 38 -2.35 8.66 -9.46
CA LEU A 38 -2.94 8.64 -8.12
C LEU A 38 -4.43 9.01 -8.16
N ASP A 39 -4.79 10.09 -8.86
CA ASP A 39 -6.19 10.53 -8.97
C ASP A 39 -7.06 9.43 -9.59
N GLU A 40 -6.61 8.77 -10.63
CA GLU A 40 -7.29 7.63 -11.23
C GLU A 40 -7.42 6.45 -10.24
N ALA A 41 -6.33 6.12 -9.54
CA ALA A 41 -6.31 5.03 -8.56
C ALA A 41 -7.21 5.27 -7.34
N LEU A 42 -7.43 6.53 -6.95
CA LEU A 42 -8.34 6.88 -5.86
C LEU A 42 -9.82 6.70 -6.24
N ASN A 43 -10.13 6.80 -7.53
CA ASN A 43 -11.50 6.75 -8.04
C ASN A 43 -11.90 5.37 -8.63
N SER A 44 -10.93 4.53 -9.00
CA SER A 44 -11.21 3.22 -9.61
C SER A 44 -10.10 2.21 -9.35
N SER A 45 -10.43 0.92 -9.45
CA SER A 45 -9.40 -0.12 -9.49
C SER A 45 -8.62 -0.04 -10.80
N MET A 46 -7.29 -0.10 -10.73
CA MET A 46 -6.42 0.06 -11.90
C MET A 46 -5.21 -0.88 -11.87
N LEU A 47 -4.66 -1.17 -13.02
CA LEU A 47 -3.35 -1.77 -13.19
C LEU A 47 -2.35 -0.67 -13.59
N LEU A 48 -1.44 -0.34 -12.66
CA LEU A 48 -0.41 0.66 -12.90
C LEU A 48 0.82 0.04 -13.57
N VAL A 49 1.02 0.34 -14.85
CA VAL A 49 2.19 -0.10 -15.61
C VAL A 49 3.11 1.10 -15.85
N MET A 50 4.29 1.03 -15.28
CA MET A 50 5.32 2.05 -15.41
C MET A 50 6.69 1.42 -15.65
N PRO A 51 7.60 2.08 -16.38
CA PRO A 51 8.99 1.65 -16.49
C PRO A 51 9.67 1.52 -15.12
N THR A 52 10.72 0.72 -15.05
CA THR A 52 11.57 0.63 -13.86
C THR A 52 12.08 2.04 -13.50
N ALA A 53 12.12 2.35 -12.23
CA ALA A 53 12.51 3.66 -11.69
C ALA A 53 11.60 4.87 -12.07
N ALA A 54 10.45 4.65 -12.71
CA ALA A 54 9.47 5.72 -12.94
C ALA A 54 8.67 6.13 -11.70
N GLY A 55 8.95 5.51 -10.55
CA GLY A 55 8.36 5.90 -9.26
C GLY A 55 6.98 5.31 -8.97
N LYS A 56 6.68 4.09 -9.42
CA LYS A 56 5.48 3.35 -9.00
C LYS A 56 5.27 3.37 -7.50
N THR A 57 6.36 3.19 -6.75
CA THR A 57 6.35 3.17 -5.29
C THR A 57 5.85 4.48 -4.69
N ALA A 58 6.17 5.63 -5.29
CA ALA A 58 5.67 6.93 -4.82
C ALA A 58 4.14 7.02 -4.96
N VAL A 59 3.56 6.52 -6.07
CA VAL A 59 2.10 6.46 -6.26
C VAL A 59 1.45 5.55 -5.19
N ILE A 60 2.06 4.40 -4.90
CA ILE A 60 1.59 3.47 -3.86
C ILE A 60 1.61 4.16 -2.48
N TRP A 61 2.69 4.85 -2.13
CA TRP A 61 2.80 5.55 -0.84
C TRP A 61 1.75 6.65 -0.70
N MET A 62 1.56 7.47 -1.73
CA MET A 62 0.54 8.51 -1.75
C MET A 62 -0.87 7.94 -1.63
N MET A 63 -1.17 6.85 -2.35
CA MET A 63 -2.46 6.15 -2.27
C MET A 63 -2.74 5.62 -0.85
N ILE A 64 -1.78 4.92 -0.27
CA ILE A 64 -1.89 4.40 1.10
C ILE A 64 -2.11 5.55 2.09
N SER A 65 -1.34 6.64 1.96
CA SER A 65 -1.45 7.80 2.84
C SER A 65 -2.84 8.42 2.81
N GLU A 66 -3.41 8.59 1.62
CA GLU A 66 -4.77 9.14 1.46
C GLU A 66 -5.83 8.25 2.13
N LYS A 67 -5.75 6.92 1.92
CA LYS A 67 -6.69 5.99 2.54
C LYS A 67 -6.56 5.95 4.07
N LEU A 68 -5.34 6.00 4.59
CA LEU A 68 -5.09 6.04 6.05
C LEU A 68 -5.53 7.37 6.68
N SER A 69 -5.36 8.51 6.00
CA SER A 69 -5.81 9.83 6.44
C SER A 69 -7.34 9.89 6.57
N GLY A 70 -8.05 9.20 5.69
CA GLY A 70 -9.51 9.03 5.76
C GLY A 70 -9.99 8.11 6.89
N GLY A 71 -9.10 7.58 7.73
CA GLY A 71 -9.43 6.64 8.80
C GLY A 71 -9.58 5.18 8.34
N GLY A 72 -9.32 4.89 7.07
CA GLY A 72 -9.36 3.55 6.51
C GLY A 72 -8.15 2.70 6.92
N LYS A 73 -8.21 1.41 6.53
CA LYS A 73 -7.10 0.47 6.63
C LYS A 73 -6.56 0.17 5.23
N ALA A 74 -5.28 -0.14 5.13
CA ALA A 74 -4.65 -0.54 3.88
C ALA A 74 -4.00 -1.91 3.98
N ILE A 75 -4.04 -2.68 2.91
CA ILE A 75 -3.31 -3.94 2.78
C ILE A 75 -2.46 -3.92 1.51
N MET A 76 -1.22 -4.35 1.63
CA MET A 76 -0.29 -4.50 0.52
C MET A 76 0.19 -5.95 0.44
N ILE A 77 0.12 -6.53 -0.74
CA ILE A 77 0.55 -7.90 -1.01
C ILE A 77 1.87 -7.89 -1.78
N ALA A 78 2.83 -8.64 -1.28
CA ALA A 78 4.10 -8.88 -1.96
C ALA A 78 4.40 -10.38 -2.06
N PRO A 79 4.98 -10.86 -3.18
CA PRO A 79 5.09 -12.31 -3.45
C PRO A 79 6.03 -13.06 -2.50
N THR A 80 6.99 -12.38 -1.90
CA THR A 80 8.00 -13.01 -1.04
C THR A 80 8.14 -12.30 0.31
N VAL A 81 8.61 -13.05 1.32
CA VAL A 81 8.90 -12.49 2.65
C VAL A 81 9.93 -11.36 2.58
N GLY A 82 10.97 -11.51 1.75
CA GLY A 82 11.99 -10.47 1.58
C GLY A 82 11.42 -9.15 1.04
N LEU A 83 10.49 -9.20 0.09
CA LEU A 83 9.78 -8.01 -0.40
C LEU A 83 8.84 -7.43 0.66
N VAL A 84 8.14 -8.27 1.42
CA VAL A 84 7.34 -7.80 2.57
C VAL A 84 8.20 -7.00 3.54
N GLU A 85 9.37 -7.51 3.92
CA GLU A 85 10.29 -6.82 4.83
C GLU A 85 10.86 -5.53 4.23
N GLN A 86 11.14 -5.52 2.94
CA GLN A 86 11.59 -4.32 2.22
C GLN A 86 10.51 -3.24 2.23
N HIS A 87 9.26 -3.58 1.90
CA HIS A 87 8.14 -2.65 1.94
C HIS A 87 7.87 -2.12 3.34
N ILE A 88 7.91 -2.98 4.37
CA ILE A 88 7.77 -2.55 5.77
C ILE A 88 8.81 -1.49 6.15
N ARG A 89 10.08 -1.68 5.78
CA ARG A 89 11.14 -0.69 6.07
C ARG A 89 10.85 0.63 5.37
N SER A 90 10.60 0.60 4.06
CA SER A 90 10.30 1.81 3.28
C SER A 90 9.06 2.54 3.76
N LEU A 91 7.98 1.81 4.09
CA LEU A 91 6.75 2.41 4.58
C LEU A 91 6.93 3.08 5.95
N ARG A 92 7.74 2.52 6.85
CA ARG A 92 8.07 3.15 8.14
C ARG A 92 8.92 4.40 8.01
N GLU A 93 9.74 4.49 6.97
CA GLU A 93 10.55 5.69 6.68
C GLU A 93 9.69 6.80 6.07
N VAL A 94 8.71 6.45 5.25
CA VAL A 94 7.92 7.37 4.46
C VAL A 94 6.66 7.85 5.17
N LEU A 95 5.97 6.95 5.89
CA LEU A 95 4.72 7.28 6.54
C LEU A 95 4.94 7.93 7.92
N ASN A 96 4.24 9.00 8.17
CA ASN A 96 4.09 9.59 9.51
C ASN A 96 3.06 8.78 10.30
N LEU A 97 3.46 7.57 10.71
CA LEU A 97 2.61 6.63 11.46
C LEU A 97 3.47 5.89 12.49
N ASP A 98 3.35 6.27 13.75
CA ASP A 98 4.18 5.70 14.83
C ASP A 98 3.98 4.20 15.00
N ASP A 99 2.71 3.75 14.97
CA ASP A 99 2.31 2.36 15.14
C ASP A 99 1.27 1.91 14.09
N GLY A 100 1.04 0.61 13.99
CA GLY A 100 -0.01 0.05 13.13
C GLY A 100 0.46 -0.40 11.75
N ILE A 101 1.78 -0.34 11.44
CA ILE A 101 2.37 -0.97 10.25
C ILE A 101 2.89 -2.35 10.64
N VAL A 102 2.28 -3.40 10.11
CA VAL A 102 2.63 -4.77 10.47
C VAL A 102 2.91 -5.65 9.26
N SER A 103 3.81 -6.62 9.44
CA SER A 103 4.01 -7.70 8.47
C SER A 103 3.20 -8.93 8.87
N VAL A 104 2.59 -9.60 7.88
CA VAL A 104 1.90 -10.88 8.08
C VAL A 104 2.40 -11.89 7.05
N THR A 105 3.18 -12.86 7.51
CA THR A 105 3.83 -13.89 6.67
C THR A 105 3.69 -15.27 7.28
N GLY A 106 4.00 -16.31 6.50
CA GLY A 106 3.98 -17.70 6.98
C GLY A 106 4.99 -18.03 8.08
N GLN A 107 5.95 -17.15 8.34
CA GLN A 107 6.91 -17.29 9.42
C GLN A 107 6.29 -16.94 10.80
N ILE A 108 5.13 -16.26 10.80
CA ILE A 108 4.44 -15.85 12.02
C ILE A 108 3.39 -16.91 12.36
N PRO A 109 3.42 -17.47 13.59
CA PRO A 109 2.41 -18.43 14.04
C PRO A 109 0.98 -17.90 13.93
N PRO A 110 -0.03 -18.73 13.57
CA PRO A 110 -1.41 -18.29 13.37
C PRO A 110 -1.99 -17.49 14.54
N ALA A 111 -1.77 -17.92 15.77
CA ALA A 111 -2.29 -17.21 16.94
C ALA A 111 -1.76 -15.77 17.06
N LYS A 112 -0.50 -15.53 16.71
CA LYS A 112 0.09 -14.18 16.71
C LYS A 112 -0.36 -13.33 15.52
N ARG A 113 -0.82 -13.95 14.43
CA ARG A 113 -1.35 -13.20 13.28
C ARG A 113 -2.69 -12.53 13.59
N VAL A 114 -3.56 -13.18 14.38
CA VAL A 114 -4.85 -12.60 14.81
C VAL A 114 -4.65 -11.22 15.46
N GLU A 115 -3.70 -11.11 16.39
CA GLU A 115 -3.40 -9.84 17.05
C GLU A 115 -2.91 -8.78 16.05
N LYS A 116 -2.06 -9.19 15.10
CA LYS A 116 -1.56 -8.29 14.05
C LYS A 116 -2.67 -7.79 13.13
N TRP A 117 -3.57 -8.66 12.69
CA TRP A 117 -4.71 -8.28 11.85
C TRP A 117 -5.63 -7.27 12.57
N ASN A 118 -5.92 -7.51 13.85
CA ASN A 118 -6.82 -6.65 14.62
C ASN A 118 -6.24 -5.27 14.93
N GLY A 119 -4.94 -5.17 15.20
CA GLY A 119 -4.28 -3.92 15.58
C GLY A 119 -3.73 -3.09 14.43
N ALA A 120 -3.78 -3.61 13.19
CA ALA A 120 -3.12 -2.97 12.06
C ALA A 120 -3.98 -1.88 11.41
N ARG A 121 -3.32 -0.79 11.03
CA ARG A 121 -3.82 0.19 10.06
C ARG A 121 -3.30 -0.10 8.65
N LEU A 122 -2.07 -0.61 8.55
CA LEU A 122 -1.43 -1.03 7.32
C LEU A 122 -0.81 -2.41 7.49
N VAL A 123 -1.24 -3.35 6.68
CA VAL A 123 -0.69 -4.70 6.63
C VAL A 123 0.12 -4.89 5.35
N VAL A 124 1.33 -5.43 5.46
CA VAL A 124 2.08 -5.95 4.31
C VAL A 124 2.20 -7.46 4.47
N ALA A 125 1.71 -8.23 3.50
CA ALA A 125 1.55 -9.66 3.66
C ALA A 125 1.96 -10.47 2.42
N THR A 126 2.23 -11.77 2.65
CA THR A 126 2.39 -12.72 1.55
C THR A 126 1.03 -13.32 1.14
N PRO A 127 0.78 -13.55 -0.16
CA PRO A 127 -0.54 -13.93 -0.68
C PRO A 127 -1.14 -15.17 0.00
N LYS A 128 -0.36 -16.24 0.14
CA LYS A 128 -0.84 -17.52 0.73
C LYS A 128 -1.36 -17.36 2.16
N VAL A 129 -0.75 -16.47 2.95
CA VAL A 129 -1.18 -16.23 4.33
C VAL A 129 -2.50 -15.48 4.33
N VAL A 130 -2.65 -14.48 3.46
CA VAL A 130 -3.90 -13.72 3.33
C VAL A 130 -5.06 -14.64 2.93
N VAL A 131 -4.86 -15.47 1.90
CA VAL A 131 -5.89 -16.43 1.46
C VAL A 131 -6.28 -17.39 2.60
N ASN A 132 -5.29 -17.94 3.29
CA ASN A 132 -5.56 -18.88 4.39
C ASN A 132 -6.28 -18.20 5.56
N ASP A 133 -5.82 -17.04 5.98
CA ASP A 133 -6.39 -16.34 7.13
C ASP A 133 -7.80 -15.81 6.81
N ALA A 134 -8.05 -15.32 5.59
CA ALA A 134 -9.39 -14.93 5.15
C ALA A 134 -10.34 -16.14 5.04
N SER A 135 -9.86 -17.26 4.47
CA SER A 135 -10.68 -18.48 4.36
C SER A 135 -11.03 -19.09 5.71
N ASN A 136 -10.21 -18.85 6.74
CA ASN A 136 -10.45 -19.31 8.11
C ASN A 136 -11.23 -18.27 8.97
N GLY A 137 -11.66 -17.15 8.39
CA GLY A 137 -12.38 -16.10 9.10
C GLY A 137 -11.53 -15.32 10.11
N VAL A 138 -10.20 -15.34 9.97
CA VAL A 138 -9.28 -14.58 10.83
C VAL A 138 -9.23 -13.11 10.43
N VAL A 139 -9.46 -12.82 9.16
CA VAL A 139 -9.50 -11.46 8.61
C VAL A 139 -10.63 -11.37 7.59
N ASP A 140 -11.32 -10.24 7.58
CA ASP A 140 -12.24 -9.85 6.51
C ASP A 140 -11.54 -8.81 5.63
N LEU A 141 -11.36 -9.11 4.35
CA LEU A 141 -10.68 -8.17 3.44
C LEU A 141 -11.53 -6.94 3.13
N SER A 142 -12.84 -6.99 3.30
CA SER A 142 -13.73 -5.85 3.16
C SER A 142 -13.51 -4.73 4.20
N ASP A 143 -12.79 -5.03 5.29
CA ASP A 143 -12.37 -4.03 6.28
C ASP A 143 -11.31 -3.06 5.74
N PHE A 144 -10.65 -3.39 4.63
CA PHE A 144 -9.58 -2.59 4.06
C PHE A 144 -10.11 -1.66 2.96
N SER A 145 -9.77 -0.39 3.05
CA SER A 145 -10.16 0.66 2.08
C SER A 145 -9.33 0.64 0.80
N VAL A 146 -8.24 -0.10 0.79
CA VAL A 146 -7.38 -0.31 -0.37
C VAL A 146 -6.59 -1.61 -0.27
N LEU A 147 -6.57 -2.35 -1.37
CA LEU A 147 -5.67 -3.47 -1.64
C LEU A 147 -4.63 -3.03 -2.69
N VAL A 148 -3.36 -3.10 -2.32
CA VAL A 148 -2.24 -2.89 -3.24
C VAL A 148 -1.57 -4.23 -3.52
N VAL A 149 -1.41 -4.58 -4.78
CA VAL A 149 -0.71 -5.81 -5.20
C VAL A 149 0.57 -5.42 -5.94
N ASP A 150 1.70 -5.66 -5.29
CA ASP A 150 3.01 -5.48 -5.94
C ASP A 150 3.35 -6.69 -6.82
N GLU A 151 4.09 -6.45 -7.91
CA GLU A 151 4.42 -7.49 -8.89
C GLU A 151 3.17 -8.20 -9.47
N ALA A 152 2.15 -7.41 -9.83
CA ALA A 152 0.84 -7.90 -10.28
C ALA A 152 0.88 -8.85 -11.49
N HIS A 153 2.02 -8.94 -12.20
CA HIS A 153 2.22 -9.94 -13.26
C HIS A 153 2.22 -11.39 -12.74
N HIS A 154 2.32 -11.59 -11.42
CA HIS A 154 2.11 -12.89 -10.78
C HIS A 154 0.64 -13.21 -10.50
N CYS A 155 -0.30 -12.27 -10.75
CA CYS A 155 -1.74 -12.52 -10.67
C CYS A 155 -2.23 -13.22 -11.94
N THR A 156 -1.88 -14.47 -12.12
CA THR A 156 -2.31 -15.27 -13.29
C THR A 156 -2.65 -16.69 -12.89
N GLY A 157 -3.84 -17.16 -13.27
CA GLY A 157 -4.30 -18.52 -13.02
C GLY A 157 -4.62 -18.77 -11.53
N ASP A 158 -4.29 -19.95 -11.03
CA ASP A 158 -4.61 -20.42 -9.67
C ASP A 158 -3.60 -19.92 -8.60
N HIS A 159 -2.91 -18.82 -8.87
CA HIS A 159 -1.96 -18.26 -7.91
C HIS A 159 -2.65 -17.61 -6.72
N ALA A 160 -2.02 -17.69 -5.55
CA ALA A 160 -2.55 -17.12 -4.32
C ALA A 160 -2.81 -15.59 -4.41
N MET A 161 -2.10 -14.87 -5.28
CA MET A 161 -2.36 -13.44 -5.50
C MET A 161 -3.71 -13.19 -6.18
N ASP A 162 -4.05 -14.00 -7.18
CA ASP A 162 -5.34 -13.96 -7.87
C ASP A 162 -6.49 -14.23 -6.88
N GLN A 163 -6.33 -15.28 -6.06
CA GLN A 163 -7.30 -15.62 -5.01
C GLN A 163 -7.47 -14.51 -3.95
N VAL A 164 -6.44 -13.69 -3.68
CA VAL A 164 -6.59 -12.51 -2.81
C VAL A 164 -7.48 -11.47 -3.46
N CYS A 165 -7.27 -11.20 -4.75
CA CYS A 165 -8.08 -10.24 -5.50
C CYS A 165 -9.56 -10.66 -5.58
N ASP A 166 -9.82 -11.97 -5.75
CA ASP A 166 -11.19 -12.50 -5.76
C ASP A 166 -11.90 -12.41 -4.41
N LYS A 167 -11.14 -12.34 -3.32
CA LYS A 167 -11.69 -12.24 -1.95
C LYS A 167 -11.85 -10.81 -1.45
N TYR A 168 -11.19 -9.87 -2.12
CA TYR A 168 -11.27 -8.45 -1.83
C TYR A 168 -12.46 -7.80 -2.54
#